data_80af9a5ea6cc97e5c454533107bec5ae
#
_entry.id   80af9a5ea6cc97e5c454533107bec5ae
#
_cell.length_a   1.000
_cell.length_b   1.000
_cell.length_c   1.000
_cell.angle_alpha   90.00
_cell.angle_beta   90.00
_cell.angle_gamma   90.00
#
_symmetry.space_group_name_H-M   'P 1'
#
loop_
_entity.id
_entity.type
_entity.pdbx_description
1 polymer ?
#
loop_
_entity_poly.entity_id
_entity_poly.type
_entity_poly.pdbx_seq_one_letter_code
_entity_poly.pdbx_strand_id
1 'polypeptide(L)'
;MAVKRNRWLIGGILFIAVAALLAVSLGPLIQAAFDQNPGGGYNNAASVPTETDRQAELEGRANGYELVLQREPDNQAALEGLVEARVGLGDLAGAAEPLARLAELNPQEPRYSVLLAQTKQQLNDLEGAAQTYRSVLTSTPGNMEALQGLVALLLQQERPQAAEGLLQDTLKTAEQSNQIQPGTIDEIAVKLLLGQVYAEQSRYDDALSTYDIAIQDAQSLGGTPDFRPMLAKGLILRDIGKEDEAQPLFETALSLAPVQFRDRIQQLINQGQASQPTEAAPASTPSEVPAINPAEPAETSTPGTVE
;
A
#
# COMPACT_ATOMS: atom_id res chain seq x y z
N MET A 1 -8.81 -21.79 -23.94
CA MET A 1 -7.43 -21.32 -23.72
C MET A 1 -7.46 -20.42 -22.48
N ALA A 2 -6.94 -20.90 -21.35
CA ALA A 2 -6.93 -20.12 -20.12
C ALA A 2 -5.90 -18.99 -20.22
N VAL A 3 -6.38 -17.75 -20.18
CA VAL A 3 -5.52 -16.56 -20.11
C VAL A 3 -4.76 -16.63 -18.78
N LYS A 4 -3.45 -16.82 -18.82
CA LYS A 4 -2.58 -16.63 -17.66
C LYS A 4 -2.67 -15.14 -17.28
N ARG A 5 -3.61 -14.79 -16.39
CA ARG A 5 -3.63 -13.47 -15.72
C ARG A 5 -2.29 -13.33 -14.99
N ASN A 6 -1.63 -12.22 -15.18
CA ASN A 6 -0.38 -11.88 -14.52
C ASN A 6 -0.62 -11.75 -13.00
N ARG A 7 -0.61 -12.89 -12.33
CA ARG A 7 -0.86 -13.03 -10.86
C ARG A 7 0.10 -12.18 -10.02
N TRP A 8 1.28 -11.89 -10.57
CA TRP A 8 2.29 -11.04 -9.93
C TRP A 8 1.89 -9.55 -9.85
N LEU A 9 1.13 -9.04 -10.84
CA LEU A 9 0.64 -7.65 -10.81
C LEU A 9 -0.49 -7.46 -9.80
N ILE A 10 -1.31 -8.47 -9.54
CA ILE A 10 -2.44 -8.40 -8.62
C ILE A 10 -1.95 -8.36 -7.17
N GLY A 11 -1.00 -9.23 -6.80
CA GLY A 11 -0.38 -9.22 -5.48
C GLY A 11 0.35 -7.92 -5.17
N GLY A 12 1.10 -7.37 -6.14
CA GLY A 12 1.80 -6.10 -5.98
C GLY A 12 0.86 -4.90 -5.75
N ILE A 13 -0.29 -4.86 -6.42
CA ILE A 13 -1.29 -3.79 -6.24
C ILE A 13 -1.95 -3.90 -4.86
N LEU A 14 -2.29 -5.11 -4.40
CA LEU A 14 -2.87 -5.33 -3.08
C LEU A 14 -1.87 -4.96 -1.97
N PHE A 15 -0.58 -5.34 -2.14
CA PHE A 15 0.49 -4.97 -1.21
C PHE A 15 0.58 -3.46 -1.05
N ILE A 16 0.63 -2.72 -2.16
CA ILE A 16 0.70 -1.25 -2.16
C ILE A 16 -0.57 -0.65 -1.53
N ALA A 17 -1.75 -1.21 -1.80
CA ALA A 17 -3.01 -0.68 -1.30
C ALA A 17 -3.16 -0.85 0.22
N VAL A 18 -2.87 -2.03 0.77
CA VAL A 18 -2.97 -2.29 2.22
C VAL A 18 -1.80 -1.66 2.97
N ALA A 19 -0.57 -1.75 2.44
CA ALA A 19 0.60 -1.06 3.00
C ALA A 19 0.42 0.47 2.98
N ALA A 20 -0.17 1.05 1.93
CA ALA A 20 -0.49 2.48 1.88
C ALA A 20 -1.54 2.89 2.91
N LEU A 21 -2.53 2.04 3.22
CA LEU A 21 -3.51 2.30 4.29
C LEU A 21 -2.88 2.19 5.69
N LEU A 22 -1.93 1.29 5.87
CA LEU A 22 -1.16 1.18 7.12
C LEU A 22 -0.14 2.32 7.26
N ALA A 23 0.46 2.77 6.14
CA ALA A 23 1.45 3.85 6.09
C ALA A 23 0.85 5.27 6.17
N VAL A 24 -0.45 5.46 5.91
CA VAL A 24 -1.12 6.78 5.98
C VAL A 24 -1.11 7.38 7.40
N SER A 25 -0.80 6.59 8.42
CA SER A 25 -0.54 7.15 9.76
C SER A 25 0.75 8.00 9.82
N LEU A 26 1.62 7.97 8.81
CA LEU A 26 2.97 8.55 8.86
C LEU A 26 3.26 9.57 7.74
N GLY A 27 2.45 9.59 6.67
CA GLY A 27 2.58 10.60 5.61
C GLY A 27 2.57 12.06 6.11
N PRO A 28 1.72 12.42 7.09
CA PRO A 28 1.74 13.77 7.66
C PRO A 28 3.01 14.12 8.44
N LEU A 29 3.73 13.14 8.98
CA LEU A 29 4.95 13.41 9.76
C LEU A 29 6.14 13.76 8.87
N ILE A 30 6.24 13.17 7.69
CA ILE A 30 7.28 13.56 6.72
C ILE A 30 6.95 14.94 6.15
N GLN A 31 5.69 15.22 5.80
CA GLN A 31 5.27 16.53 5.32
C GLN A 31 5.31 17.62 6.41
N ALA A 32 4.93 17.31 7.65
CA ALA A 32 5.00 18.27 8.77
C ALA A 32 6.43 18.55 9.24
N ALA A 33 7.38 17.65 9.02
CA ALA A 33 8.80 17.92 9.23
C ALA A 33 9.36 18.89 8.17
N PHE A 34 8.72 18.98 7.00
CA PHE A 34 9.13 19.86 5.90
C PHE A 34 8.37 21.21 5.86
N ASP A 35 7.22 21.34 6.55
CA ASP A 35 6.37 22.54 6.48
C ASP A 35 6.57 23.54 7.65
N GLN A 36 7.52 23.35 8.56
CA GLN A 36 7.77 24.30 9.64
C GLN A 36 8.74 25.42 9.20
N ASN A 37 8.28 26.32 8.35
CA ASN A 37 8.86 27.66 8.28
C ASN A 37 7.76 28.74 8.32
N PRO A 38 7.33 29.23 9.51
CA PRO A 38 6.48 30.40 9.60
C PRO A 38 7.36 31.65 9.76
N GLY A 39 7.65 32.35 8.71
CA GLY A 39 8.18 33.69 8.91
C GLY A 39 8.88 34.31 7.70
N GLY A 40 8.19 35.25 7.07
CA GLY A 40 8.88 36.20 6.20
C GLY A 40 8.09 36.59 4.96
N GLY A 41 7.03 37.39 5.14
CA GLY A 41 6.39 38.06 4.03
C GLY A 41 7.38 39.04 3.36
N TYR A 42 7.69 38.77 2.11
CA TYR A 42 8.12 39.80 1.16
C TYR A 42 7.38 39.53 -0.15
N ASN A 43 6.46 40.43 -0.47
CA ASN A 43 5.85 40.55 -1.78
C ASN A 43 6.96 40.87 -2.80
N ASN A 44 7.43 39.88 -3.52
CA ASN A 44 8.07 40.03 -4.81
C ASN A 44 7.43 38.97 -5.71
N ALA A 45 7.01 39.36 -6.91
CA ALA A 45 6.65 38.45 -7.98
C ALA A 45 7.90 37.64 -8.37
N ALA A 46 8.27 36.69 -7.50
CA ALA A 46 9.38 35.79 -7.73
C ALA A 46 8.89 34.75 -8.74
N SER A 47 9.59 34.61 -9.84
CA SER A 47 9.53 33.46 -10.73
C SER A 47 9.56 32.20 -9.88
N VAL A 48 8.62 31.27 -10.15
CA VAL A 48 8.64 29.93 -9.53
C VAL A 48 10.05 29.37 -9.72
N PRO A 49 10.75 28.98 -8.62
CA PRO A 49 12.12 28.48 -8.73
C PRO A 49 12.16 27.31 -9.73
N THR A 50 13.11 27.34 -10.64
CA THR A 50 13.28 26.23 -11.59
C THR A 50 13.82 25.01 -10.85
N GLU A 51 13.69 23.82 -11.45
CA GLU A 51 14.27 22.59 -10.89
C GLU A 51 15.78 22.73 -10.65
N THR A 52 16.47 23.44 -11.55
CA THR A 52 17.92 23.75 -11.43
C THR A 52 18.21 24.64 -10.22
N ASP A 53 17.36 25.65 -9.95
CA ASP A 53 17.55 26.53 -8.78
C ASP A 53 17.37 25.76 -7.48
N ARG A 54 16.37 24.88 -7.43
CA ARG A 54 16.10 24.01 -6.27
C ARG A 54 17.25 23.03 -6.02
N GLN A 55 17.78 22.42 -7.08
CA GLN A 55 18.94 21.54 -6.98
C GLN A 55 20.17 22.27 -6.45
N ALA A 56 20.48 23.45 -6.99
CA ALA A 56 21.61 24.26 -6.51
C ALA A 56 21.45 24.69 -5.04
N GLU A 57 20.22 25.00 -4.61
CA GLU A 57 19.93 25.31 -3.21
C GLU A 57 20.18 24.10 -2.31
N LEU A 58 19.70 22.90 -2.68
CA LEU A 58 19.90 21.67 -1.91
C LEU A 58 21.39 21.29 -1.84
N GLU A 59 22.13 21.42 -2.93
CA GLU A 59 23.60 21.23 -2.94
C GLU A 59 24.30 22.20 -2.00
N GLY A 60 23.91 23.48 -2.02
CA GLY A 60 24.42 24.49 -1.11
C GLY A 60 24.15 24.18 0.36
N ARG A 61 22.93 23.69 0.67
CA ARG A 61 22.55 23.24 2.02
C ARG A 61 23.37 22.03 2.46
N ALA A 62 23.50 21.01 1.60
CA ALA A 62 24.30 19.82 1.89
C ALA A 62 25.75 20.19 2.24
N ASN A 63 26.41 21.00 1.40
CA ASN A 63 27.78 21.48 1.64
C ASN A 63 27.87 22.27 2.97
N GLY A 64 26.88 23.11 3.27
CA GLY A 64 26.82 23.82 4.54
C GLY A 64 26.78 22.92 5.76
N TYR A 65 25.93 21.90 5.74
CA TYR A 65 25.86 20.92 6.83
C TYR A 65 27.13 20.08 6.96
N GLU A 66 27.75 19.68 5.85
CA GLU A 66 29.04 18.98 5.86
C GLU A 66 30.15 19.79 6.55
N LEU A 67 30.23 21.10 6.32
CA LEU A 67 31.15 21.98 7.00
C LEU A 67 30.91 22.08 8.51
N VAL A 68 29.64 22.04 8.93
CA VAL A 68 29.31 21.96 10.37
C VAL A 68 29.78 20.64 10.95
N LEU A 69 29.46 19.50 10.27
CA LEU A 69 29.79 18.16 10.72
C LEU A 69 31.32 17.88 10.76
N GLN A 70 32.13 18.59 9.97
CA GLN A 70 33.60 18.53 10.12
C GLN A 70 34.09 19.03 11.48
N ARG A 71 33.35 19.94 12.13
CA ARG A 71 33.71 20.50 13.45
C ARG A 71 32.94 19.82 14.58
N GLU A 72 31.71 19.45 14.29
CA GLU A 72 30.75 18.87 15.24
C GLU A 72 30.11 17.61 14.63
N PRO A 73 30.83 16.46 14.60
CA PRO A 73 30.36 15.25 13.90
C PRO A 73 29.02 14.69 14.41
N ASP A 74 28.67 15.01 15.66
CA ASP A 74 27.45 14.54 16.33
C ASP A 74 26.37 15.63 16.41
N ASN A 75 26.49 16.70 15.64
CA ASN A 75 25.46 17.72 15.59
C ASN A 75 24.21 17.18 14.89
N GLN A 76 23.22 16.83 15.70
CA GLN A 76 21.99 16.16 15.20
C GLN A 76 21.25 17.00 14.17
N ALA A 77 21.13 18.33 14.38
CA ALA A 77 20.46 19.21 13.41
C ALA A 77 21.18 19.26 12.06
N ALA A 78 22.52 19.22 12.08
CA ALA A 78 23.32 19.19 10.85
C ALA A 78 23.20 17.82 10.14
N LEU A 79 23.17 16.71 10.90
CA LEU A 79 22.93 15.37 10.34
C LEU A 79 21.54 15.27 9.70
N GLU A 80 20.49 15.74 10.38
CA GLU A 80 19.12 15.75 9.86
C GLU A 80 19.01 16.61 8.59
N GLY A 81 19.58 17.81 8.61
CA GLY A 81 19.59 18.71 7.46
C GLY A 81 20.39 18.15 6.27
N LEU A 82 21.49 17.43 6.54
CA LEU A 82 22.25 16.75 5.48
C LEU A 82 21.46 15.62 4.85
N VAL A 83 20.78 14.79 5.67
CA VAL A 83 19.89 13.74 5.18
C VAL A 83 18.80 14.33 4.29
N GLU A 84 18.12 15.39 4.76
CA GLU A 84 17.07 16.07 3.99
C GLU A 84 17.58 16.55 2.64
N ALA A 85 18.71 17.26 2.62
CA ALA A 85 19.29 17.80 1.40
C ALA A 85 19.71 16.69 0.42
N ARG A 86 20.36 15.61 0.91
CA ARG A 86 20.79 14.47 0.09
C ARG A 86 19.63 13.68 -0.48
N VAL A 87 18.59 13.42 0.33
CA VAL A 87 17.35 12.78 -0.15
C VAL A 87 16.64 13.65 -1.18
N GLY A 88 16.57 14.97 -0.94
CA GLY A 88 15.99 15.92 -1.91
C GLY A 88 16.75 15.97 -3.24
N LEU A 89 18.06 15.71 -3.23
CA LEU A 89 18.91 15.57 -4.43
C LEU A 89 18.80 14.16 -5.08
N GLY A 90 18.12 13.20 -4.46
CA GLY A 90 18.14 11.79 -4.88
C GLY A 90 19.45 11.06 -4.56
N ASP A 91 20.35 11.68 -3.78
CA ASP A 91 21.61 11.09 -3.36
C ASP A 91 21.40 10.21 -2.10
N LEU A 92 20.79 9.07 -2.31
CA LEU A 92 20.52 8.11 -1.25
C LEU A 92 21.81 7.54 -0.65
N ALA A 93 22.85 7.39 -1.46
CA ALA A 93 24.15 6.90 -0.99
C ALA A 93 24.78 7.91 -0.01
N GLY A 94 24.73 9.20 -0.32
CA GLY A 94 25.20 10.25 0.56
C GLY A 94 24.35 10.45 1.82
N ALA A 95 23.08 10.01 1.81
CA ALA A 95 22.20 10.09 2.97
C ALA A 95 22.41 8.91 3.98
N ALA A 96 23.00 7.80 3.55
CA ALA A 96 23.10 6.59 4.37
C ALA A 96 23.99 6.75 5.61
N GLU A 97 25.15 7.42 5.48
CA GLU A 97 26.08 7.62 6.58
C GLU A 97 25.51 8.54 7.68
N PRO A 98 25.00 9.76 7.36
CA PRO A 98 24.37 10.60 8.37
C PRO A 98 23.13 9.95 9.01
N LEU A 99 22.33 9.14 8.28
CA LEU A 99 21.24 8.34 8.87
C LEU A 99 21.77 7.29 9.86
N ALA A 100 22.86 6.60 9.53
CA ALA A 100 23.47 5.64 10.44
C ALA A 100 23.94 6.33 11.73
N ARG A 101 24.55 7.51 11.60
CA ARG A 101 24.99 8.28 12.77
C ARG A 101 23.82 8.76 13.63
N LEU A 102 22.74 9.24 13.01
CA LEU A 102 21.52 9.60 13.74
C LEU A 102 20.92 8.40 14.50
N ALA A 103 20.90 7.22 13.90
CA ALA A 103 20.41 6.01 14.54
C ALA A 103 21.29 5.59 15.76
N GLU A 104 22.61 5.75 15.65
CA GLU A 104 23.55 5.50 16.77
C GLU A 104 23.35 6.48 17.92
N LEU A 105 23.17 7.76 17.62
CA LEU A 105 22.97 8.82 18.61
C LEU A 105 21.60 8.72 19.31
N ASN A 106 20.60 8.16 18.62
CA ASN A 106 19.23 8.11 19.09
C ASN A 106 18.66 6.68 19.10
N PRO A 107 19.22 5.76 19.91
CA PRO A 107 18.81 4.35 19.89
C PRO A 107 17.37 4.12 20.36
N GLN A 108 16.75 5.09 21.04
CA GLN A 108 15.36 5.07 21.47
C GLN A 108 14.38 5.61 20.42
N GLU A 109 14.90 6.16 19.31
CA GLU A 109 14.11 6.65 18.18
C GLU A 109 14.25 5.74 16.95
N PRO A 110 13.39 4.72 16.81
CA PRO A 110 13.51 3.72 15.73
C PRO A 110 13.44 4.34 14.33
N ARG A 111 12.85 5.54 14.18
CA ARG A 111 12.62 6.21 12.88
C ARG A 111 13.90 6.33 12.04
N TYR A 112 15.05 6.67 12.65
CA TYR A 112 16.29 6.81 11.90
C TYR A 112 16.80 5.46 11.37
N SER A 113 16.69 4.41 12.19
CA SER A 113 17.04 3.05 11.77
C SER A 113 16.10 2.54 10.67
N VAL A 114 14.79 2.85 10.75
CA VAL A 114 13.83 2.49 9.71
C VAL A 114 14.15 3.21 8.40
N LEU A 115 14.42 4.53 8.44
CA LEU A 115 14.83 5.30 7.26
C LEU A 115 16.15 4.79 6.67
N LEU A 116 17.13 4.42 7.52
CA LEU A 116 18.38 3.80 7.07
C LEU A 116 18.12 2.47 6.36
N ALA A 117 17.23 1.63 6.91
CA ALA A 117 16.88 0.35 6.28
C ALA A 117 16.20 0.56 4.92
N GLN A 118 15.27 1.52 4.82
CA GLN A 118 14.62 1.90 3.55
C GLN A 118 15.64 2.42 2.54
N THR A 119 16.57 3.28 2.97
CA THR A 119 17.66 3.80 2.14
C THR A 119 18.53 2.67 1.62
N LYS A 120 18.97 1.74 2.49
CA LYS A 120 19.73 0.55 2.09
C LYS A 120 18.97 -0.31 1.08
N GLN A 121 17.66 -0.51 1.29
CA GLN A 121 16.82 -1.28 0.36
C GLN A 121 16.78 -0.61 -1.02
N GLN A 122 16.63 0.72 -1.10
CA GLN A 122 16.66 1.45 -2.36
C GLN A 122 18.03 1.41 -3.04
N LEU A 123 19.10 1.35 -2.29
CA LEU A 123 20.46 1.12 -2.77
C LEU A 123 20.76 -0.34 -3.14
N ASN A 124 19.74 -1.21 -3.06
CA ASN A 124 19.86 -2.65 -3.30
C ASN A 124 20.78 -3.40 -2.28
N ASP A 125 21.07 -2.79 -1.13
CA ASP A 125 21.68 -3.46 0.01
C ASP A 125 20.60 -4.17 0.84
N LEU A 126 20.05 -5.25 0.27
CA LEU A 126 18.90 -5.96 0.84
C LEU A 126 19.24 -6.65 2.18
N GLU A 127 20.47 -7.13 2.31
CA GLU A 127 20.92 -7.78 3.56
C GLU A 127 21.13 -6.75 4.67
N GLY A 128 21.80 -5.64 4.38
CA GLY A 128 21.94 -4.52 5.32
C GLY A 128 20.61 -3.92 5.73
N ALA A 129 19.63 -3.82 4.81
CA ALA A 129 18.27 -3.40 5.12
C ALA A 129 17.58 -4.39 6.07
N ALA A 130 17.62 -5.69 5.76
CA ALA A 130 17.04 -6.74 6.61
C ALA A 130 17.62 -6.76 8.02
N GLN A 131 18.93 -6.62 8.13
CA GLN A 131 19.63 -6.57 9.43
C GLN A 131 19.20 -5.34 10.24
N THR A 132 19.07 -4.19 9.59
CA THR A 132 18.66 -2.94 10.24
C THR A 132 17.22 -3.05 10.75
N TYR A 133 16.28 -3.56 9.92
CA TYR A 133 14.91 -3.81 10.38
C TYR A 133 14.83 -4.79 11.55
N ARG A 134 15.59 -5.91 11.52
CA ARG A 134 15.63 -6.86 12.63
C ARG A 134 16.17 -6.23 13.92
N SER A 135 17.16 -5.35 13.81
CA SER A 135 17.69 -4.61 14.97
C SER A 135 16.60 -3.75 15.61
N VAL A 136 15.82 -3.04 14.80
CA VAL A 136 14.65 -2.27 15.29
C VAL A 136 13.64 -3.17 15.98
N LEU A 137 13.28 -4.30 15.38
CA LEU A 137 12.29 -5.23 15.95
C LEU A 137 12.80 -5.93 17.22
N THR A 138 14.11 -6.04 17.39
CA THR A 138 14.71 -6.56 18.64
C THR A 138 14.57 -5.56 19.79
N SER A 139 14.78 -4.28 19.54
CA SER A 139 14.64 -3.21 20.55
C SER A 139 13.18 -2.76 20.74
N THR A 140 12.39 -2.80 19.69
CA THR A 140 11.00 -2.34 19.67
C THR A 140 10.14 -3.33 18.88
N PRO A 141 9.72 -4.48 19.48
CA PRO A 141 9.00 -5.55 18.78
C PRO A 141 7.67 -5.10 18.15
N GLY A 142 7.04 -4.03 18.67
CA GLY A 142 5.81 -3.45 18.14
C GLY A 142 6.00 -2.42 17.03
N ASN A 143 7.23 -2.18 16.55
CA ASN A 143 7.45 -1.20 15.49
C ASN A 143 6.90 -1.71 14.15
N MET A 144 5.71 -1.23 13.78
CA MET A 144 5.00 -1.69 12.59
C MET A 144 5.69 -1.31 11.29
N GLU A 145 6.42 -0.18 11.24
CA GLU A 145 7.16 0.22 10.04
C GLU A 145 8.30 -0.74 9.73
N ALA A 146 9.08 -1.09 10.76
CA ALA A 146 10.15 -2.06 10.61
C ALA A 146 9.60 -3.46 10.25
N LEU A 147 8.47 -3.86 10.85
CA LEU A 147 7.83 -5.13 10.55
C LEU A 147 7.33 -5.17 9.09
N GLN A 148 6.64 -4.14 8.64
CA GLN A 148 6.18 -4.01 7.25
C GLN A 148 7.35 -3.98 6.27
N GLY A 149 8.40 -3.20 6.57
CA GLY A 149 9.60 -3.11 5.74
C GLY A 149 10.29 -4.45 5.58
N LEU A 150 10.45 -5.21 6.69
CA LEU A 150 11.07 -6.53 6.65
C LEU A 150 10.21 -7.57 5.93
N VAL A 151 8.88 -7.55 6.14
CA VAL A 151 7.94 -8.43 5.41
C VAL A 151 7.99 -8.14 3.91
N ALA A 152 7.92 -6.86 3.51
CA ALA A 152 8.01 -6.45 2.11
C ALA A 152 9.33 -6.92 1.46
N LEU A 153 10.44 -6.75 2.19
CA LEU A 153 11.76 -7.18 1.74
C LEU A 153 11.84 -8.71 1.58
N LEU A 154 11.27 -9.47 2.51
CA LEU A 154 11.23 -10.93 2.43
C LEU A 154 10.38 -11.41 1.25
N LEU A 155 9.24 -10.77 0.98
CA LEU A 155 8.41 -11.06 -0.20
C LEU A 155 9.13 -10.70 -1.51
N GLN A 156 9.83 -9.56 -1.55
CA GLN A 156 10.67 -9.17 -2.69
C GLN A 156 11.77 -10.19 -2.98
N GLN A 157 12.31 -10.84 -1.95
CA GLN A 157 13.31 -11.90 -2.04
C GLN A 157 12.70 -13.29 -2.33
N GLU A 158 11.42 -13.38 -2.66
CA GLU A 158 10.71 -14.64 -2.86
C GLU A 158 10.77 -15.60 -1.64
N ARG A 159 10.75 -15.04 -0.42
CA ARG A 159 10.83 -15.76 0.86
C ARG A 159 9.56 -15.60 1.70
N PRO A 160 8.37 -15.93 1.17
CA PRO A 160 7.11 -15.71 1.88
C PRO A 160 6.97 -16.54 3.17
N GLN A 161 7.59 -17.73 3.24
CA GLN A 161 7.58 -18.54 4.46
C GLN A 161 8.37 -17.90 5.61
N ALA A 162 9.45 -17.15 5.28
CA ALA A 162 10.17 -16.40 6.27
C ALA A 162 9.36 -15.19 6.79
N ALA A 163 8.59 -14.53 5.90
CA ALA A 163 7.66 -13.48 6.28
C ALA A 163 6.52 -14.01 7.17
N GLU A 164 5.95 -15.16 6.82
CA GLU A 164 4.93 -15.86 7.62
C GLU A 164 5.47 -16.19 9.03
N GLY A 165 6.65 -16.81 9.12
CA GLY A 165 7.27 -17.16 10.40
C GLY A 165 7.53 -15.93 11.27
N LEU A 166 8.05 -14.85 10.69
CA LEU A 166 8.26 -13.57 11.38
C LEU A 166 6.96 -13.04 12.00
N LEU A 167 5.86 -13.03 11.22
CA LEU A 167 4.57 -12.51 11.69
C LEU A 167 3.94 -13.40 12.75
N GLN A 168 4.02 -14.72 12.61
CA GLN A 168 3.56 -15.67 13.62
C GLN A 168 4.34 -15.53 14.95
N ASP A 169 5.66 -15.34 14.89
CA ASP A 169 6.47 -15.11 16.09
C ASP A 169 6.18 -13.74 16.71
N THR A 170 5.89 -12.73 15.88
CA THR A 170 5.45 -11.42 16.38
C THR A 170 4.10 -11.52 17.11
N LEU A 171 3.12 -12.29 16.60
CA LEU A 171 1.85 -12.54 17.29
C LEU A 171 2.01 -13.25 18.63
N LYS A 172 2.91 -14.27 18.72
CA LYS A 172 3.23 -14.91 20.00
C LYS A 172 3.85 -13.93 21.00
N THR A 173 4.74 -13.06 20.51
CA THR A 173 5.33 -12.01 21.35
C THR A 173 4.28 -10.98 21.78
N ALA A 174 3.34 -10.65 20.89
CA ALA A 174 2.24 -9.73 21.17
C ALA A 174 1.35 -10.22 22.30
N GLU A 175 0.99 -11.51 22.29
CA GLU A 175 0.19 -12.13 23.35
C GLU A 175 0.83 -11.93 24.73
N GLN A 176 2.14 -12.12 24.85
CA GLN A 176 2.86 -11.94 26.10
C GLN A 176 3.05 -10.46 26.47
N SER A 177 3.43 -9.62 25.50
CA SER A 177 3.72 -8.21 25.74
C SER A 177 2.46 -7.42 26.08
N ASN A 178 1.36 -7.68 25.39
CA ASN A 178 0.07 -7.01 25.62
C ASN A 178 -0.61 -7.42 26.93
N GLN A 179 -0.28 -8.60 27.48
CA GLN A 179 -0.68 -8.98 28.84
C GLN A 179 0.00 -8.11 29.92
N ILE A 180 1.25 -7.70 29.67
CA ILE A 180 2.02 -6.86 30.60
C ILE A 180 1.63 -5.38 30.41
N GLN A 181 1.63 -4.93 29.17
CA GLN A 181 1.27 -3.57 28.77
C GLN A 181 0.40 -3.62 27.52
N PRO A 182 -0.94 -3.44 27.69
CA PRO A 182 -1.87 -3.47 26.57
C PRO A 182 -1.51 -2.47 25.45
N GLY A 183 -1.59 -2.92 24.20
CA GLY A 183 -1.33 -2.08 23.03
C GLY A 183 0.16 -1.91 22.68
N THR A 184 1.06 -2.68 23.29
CA THR A 184 2.49 -2.67 22.92
C THR A 184 2.70 -3.11 21.47
N ILE A 185 1.94 -4.12 21.01
CA ILE A 185 1.96 -4.60 19.63
C ILE A 185 0.52 -4.59 19.09
N ASP A 186 0.30 -3.96 17.95
CA ASP A 186 -1.00 -3.96 17.25
C ASP A 186 -1.23 -5.32 16.58
N GLU A 187 -1.87 -6.25 17.29
CA GLU A 187 -2.15 -7.59 16.78
C GLU A 187 -3.04 -7.59 15.54
N ILE A 188 -3.97 -6.63 15.43
CA ILE A 188 -4.83 -6.50 14.26
C ILE A 188 -3.97 -6.16 13.04
N ALA A 189 -3.06 -5.19 13.15
CA ALA A 189 -2.15 -4.84 12.07
C ALA A 189 -1.22 -6.00 11.68
N VAL A 190 -0.72 -6.77 12.66
CA VAL A 190 0.11 -7.96 12.38
C VAL A 190 -0.71 -9.04 11.66
N LYS A 191 -1.97 -9.29 12.07
CA LYS A 191 -2.88 -10.23 11.39
C LYS A 191 -3.22 -9.76 9.96
N LEU A 192 -3.36 -8.46 9.73
CA LEU A 192 -3.55 -7.90 8.39
C LEU A 192 -2.35 -8.21 7.48
N LEU A 193 -1.12 -8.02 7.96
CA LEU A 193 0.08 -8.39 7.22
C LEU A 193 0.17 -9.89 6.96
N LEU A 194 -0.19 -10.72 7.95
CA LEU A 194 -0.16 -12.18 7.80
C LEU A 194 -1.17 -12.66 6.75
N GLY A 195 -2.39 -12.14 6.79
CA GLY A 195 -3.40 -12.42 5.76
C GLY A 195 -2.94 -12.01 4.37
N GLN A 196 -2.25 -10.88 4.25
CA GLN A 196 -1.66 -10.43 3.00
C GLN A 196 -0.56 -11.39 2.51
N VAL A 197 0.34 -11.84 3.39
CA VAL A 197 1.38 -12.84 3.05
C VAL A 197 0.75 -14.15 2.56
N TYR A 198 -0.36 -14.60 3.15
CA TYR A 198 -1.11 -15.75 2.65
C TYR A 198 -1.71 -15.50 1.27
N ALA A 199 -2.28 -14.32 1.04
CA ALA A 199 -2.86 -13.95 -0.26
C ALA A 199 -1.78 -13.93 -1.37
N GLU A 200 -0.58 -13.41 -1.11
CA GLU A 200 0.55 -13.45 -2.03
C GLU A 200 0.96 -14.89 -2.41
N GLN A 201 0.82 -15.81 -1.46
CA GLN A 201 1.03 -17.24 -1.70
C GLN A 201 -0.17 -17.92 -2.38
N SER A 202 -1.24 -17.17 -2.72
CA SER A 202 -2.53 -17.70 -3.21
C SER A 202 -3.24 -18.63 -2.22
N ARG A 203 -2.90 -18.56 -0.94
CA ARG A 203 -3.54 -19.27 0.15
C ARG A 203 -4.73 -18.44 0.67
N TYR A 204 -5.73 -18.28 -0.20
CA TYR A 204 -6.86 -17.37 0.06
C TYR A 204 -7.71 -17.80 1.25
N ASP A 205 -7.88 -19.10 1.49
CA ASP A 205 -8.64 -19.61 2.65
C ASP A 205 -7.94 -19.23 3.97
N ASP A 206 -6.61 -19.34 4.02
CA ASP A 206 -5.83 -18.94 5.20
C ASP A 206 -5.90 -17.41 5.41
N ALA A 207 -5.83 -16.63 4.31
CA ALA A 207 -5.95 -15.18 4.36
C ALA A 207 -7.34 -14.75 4.89
N LEU A 208 -8.42 -15.32 4.35
CA LEU A 208 -9.79 -15.02 4.76
C LEU A 208 -10.02 -15.39 6.23
N SER A 209 -9.56 -16.58 6.66
CA SER A 209 -9.63 -17.01 8.07
C SER A 209 -8.88 -16.06 8.99
N THR A 210 -7.69 -15.60 8.60
CA THR A 210 -6.90 -14.65 9.39
C THR A 210 -7.61 -13.30 9.50
N TYR A 211 -8.24 -12.82 8.43
CA TYR A 211 -9.02 -11.58 8.48
C TYR A 211 -10.31 -11.73 9.31
N ASP A 212 -10.95 -12.91 9.32
CA ASP A 212 -12.10 -13.17 10.20
C ASP A 212 -11.71 -13.06 11.69
N ILE A 213 -10.57 -13.62 12.06
CA ILE A 213 -10.03 -13.48 13.41
C ILE A 213 -9.76 -12.01 13.72
N ALA A 214 -9.11 -11.28 12.79
CA ALA A 214 -8.83 -9.85 12.99
C ALA A 214 -10.10 -8.99 13.12
N ILE A 215 -11.19 -9.32 12.40
CA ILE A 215 -12.51 -8.68 12.54
C ILE A 215 -13.10 -8.95 13.92
N GLN A 216 -13.04 -10.19 14.38
CA GLN A 216 -13.55 -10.58 15.70
C GLN A 216 -12.78 -9.86 16.82
N ASP A 217 -11.45 -9.79 16.72
CA ASP A 217 -10.62 -9.07 17.70
C ASP A 217 -10.96 -7.58 17.71
N ALA A 218 -11.08 -6.96 16.53
CA ALA A 218 -11.46 -5.55 16.41
C ALA A 218 -12.82 -5.24 17.07
N GLN A 219 -13.76 -6.17 16.98
CA GLN A 219 -15.08 -6.05 17.63
C GLN A 219 -15.00 -6.22 19.14
N SER A 220 -14.07 -7.04 19.62
CA SER A 220 -13.91 -7.33 21.06
C SER A 220 -13.24 -6.25 21.86
N LEU A 221 -12.44 -5.38 21.23
CA LEU A 221 -11.68 -4.31 21.89
C LEU A 221 -12.56 -3.18 22.42
N GLY A 222 -13.83 -3.12 22.06
CA GLY A 222 -14.75 -2.03 22.41
C GLY A 222 -14.53 -0.77 21.58
N GLY A 223 -15.48 0.17 21.67
CA GLY A 223 -15.47 1.40 20.88
C GLY A 223 -15.91 1.17 19.42
N THR A 224 -15.42 2.00 18.51
CA THR A 224 -15.66 1.83 17.07
C THR A 224 -14.72 0.74 16.53
N PRO A 225 -15.25 -0.37 15.96
CA PRO A 225 -14.42 -1.43 15.42
C PRO A 225 -13.47 -0.92 14.33
N ASP A 226 -12.30 -1.53 14.23
CA ASP A 226 -11.35 -1.24 13.17
C ASP A 226 -11.92 -1.70 11.81
N PHE A 227 -11.99 -0.78 10.85
CA PHE A 227 -12.51 -1.04 9.51
C PHE A 227 -11.53 -1.81 8.62
N ARG A 228 -10.23 -1.76 8.92
CA ARG A 228 -9.15 -2.30 8.08
C ARG A 228 -9.30 -3.80 7.77
N PRO A 229 -9.62 -4.68 8.74
CA PRO A 229 -9.79 -6.11 8.45
C PRO A 229 -10.96 -6.41 7.51
N MET A 230 -12.07 -5.67 7.63
CA MET A 230 -13.23 -5.83 6.75
C MET A 230 -12.89 -5.41 5.32
N LEU A 231 -12.19 -4.28 5.16
CA LEU A 231 -11.71 -3.81 3.85
C LEU A 231 -10.75 -4.83 3.22
N ALA A 232 -9.77 -5.34 3.98
CA ALA A 232 -8.80 -6.33 3.50
C ALA A 232 -9.48 -7.63 3.06
N LYS A 233 -10.43 -8.15 3.86
CA LYS A 233 -11.22 -9.33 3.51
C LYS A 233 -12.04 -9.10 2.24
N GLY A 234 -12.72 -7.95 2.12
CA GLY A 234 -13.50 -7.58 0.94
C GLY A 234 -12.65 -7.53 -0.32
N LEU A 235 -11.43 -6.97 -0.24
CA LEU A 235 -10.50 -6.93 -1.38
C LEU A 235 -10.11 -8.33 -1.85
N ILE A 236 -9.80 -9.26 -0.95
CA ILE A 236 -9.49 -10.65 -1.30
C ILE A 236 -10.71 -11.36 -1.91
N LEU A 237 -11.89 -11.24 -1.31
CA LEU A 237 -13.11 -11.84 -1.85
C LEU A 237 -13.38 -11.37 -3.27
N ARG A 238 -13.25 -10.09 -3.53
CA ARG A 238 -13.38 -9.52 -4.87
C ARG A 238 -12.33 -10.10 -5.84
N ASP A 239 -11.08 -10.17 -5.43
CA ASP A 239 -9.99 -10.65 -6.27
C ASP A 239 -10.15 -12.14 -6.67
N ILE A 240 -10.82 -12.94 -5.83
CA ILE A 240 -11.19 -14.33 -6.16
C ILE A 240 -12.57 -14.45 -6.84
N GLY A 241 -13.22 -13.32 -7.18
CA GLY A 241 -14.47 -13.29 -7.92
C GLY A 241 -15.74 -13.46 -7.09
N LYS A 242 -15.66 -13.28 -5.76
CA LYS A 242 -16.80 -13.37 -4.82
C LYS A 242 -17.32 -11.97 -4.48
N GLU A 243 -17.76 -11.23 -5.50
CA GLU A 243 -18.20 -9.84 -5.38
C GLU A 243 -19.38 -9.68 -4.42
N ASP A 244 -20.35 -10.61 -4.48
CA ASP A 244 -21.54 -10.58 -3.60
C ASP A 244 -21.18 -10.69 -2.11
N GLU A 245 -20.09 -11.43 -1.78
CA GLU A 245 -19.58 -11.52 -0.41
C GLU A 245 -18.72 -10.30 -0.03
N ALA A 246 -18.06 -9.66 -1.00
CA ALA A 246 -17.20 -8.50 -0.79
C ALA A 246 -17.97 -7.21 -0.51
N GLN A 247 -19.07 -6.99 -1.24
CA GLN A 247 -19.84 -5.74 -1.21
C GLN A 247 -20.29 -5.32 0.20
N PRO A 248 -20.92 -6.18 1.01
CA PRO A 248 -21.33 -5.79 2.38
C PRO A 248 -20.16 -5.47 3.30
N LEU A 249 -18.98 -6.05 3.07
CA LEU A 249 -17.77 -5.73 3.82
C LEU A 249 -17.24 -4.34 3.46
N PHE A 250 -17.28 -3.96 2.19
CA PHE A 250 -16.91 -2.61 1.74
C PHE A 250 -17.83 -1.54 2.32
N GLU A 251 -19.14 -1.78 2.31
CA GLU A 251 -20.14 -0.85 2.89
C GLU A 251 -19.89 -0.68 4.39
N THR A 252 -19.65 -1.77 5.10
CA THR A 252 -19.35 -1.74 6.53
C THR A 252 -18.03 -1.00 6.79
N ALA A 253 -16.98 -1.31 6.04
CA ALA A 253 -15.68 -0.65 6.17
C ALA A 253 -15.78 0.87 5.93
N LEU A 254 -16.52 1.30 4.91
CA LEU A 254 -16.77 2.73 4.63
C LEU A 254 -17.54 3.42 5.75
N SER A 255 -18.52 2.73 6.35
CA SER A 255 -19.31 3.29 7.45
C SER A 255 -18.48 3.52 8.72
N LEU A 256 -17.57 2.60 9.01
CA LEU A 256 -16.68 2.64 10.19
C LEU A 256 -15.47 3.54 9.99
N ALA A 257 -15.04 3.75 8.74
CA ALA A 257 -13.84 4.50 8.44
C ALA A 257 -13.97 5.98 8.84
N PRO A 258 -12.92 6.57 9.45
CA PRO A 258 -12.83 8.01 9.64
C PRO A 258 -12.98 8.76 8.31
N VAL A 259 -13.60 9.96 8.35
CA VAL A 259 -13.96 10.74 7.15
C VAL A 259 -12.76 10.92 6.20
N GLN A 260 -11.59 11.16 6.75
CA GLN A 260 -10.35 11.39 5.98
C GLN A 260 -9.89 10.19 5.13
N PHE A 261 -10.36 8.98 5.43
CA PHE A 261 -9.99 7.76 4.67
C PHE A 261 -11.05 7.32 3.68
N ARG A 262 -12.30 7.83 3.78
CA ARG A 262 -13.44 7.34 3.00
C ARG A 262 -13.23 7.48 1.49
N ASP A 263 -12.76 8.63 1.03
CA ASP A 263 -12.51 8.87 -0.40
C ASP A 263 -11.45 7.91 -0.94
N ARG A 264 -10.42 7.65 -0.16
CA ARG A 264 -9.36 6.69 -0.53
C ARG A 264 -9.87 5.25 -0.59
N ILE A 265 -10.67 4.85 0.40
CA ILE A 265 -11.32 3.53 0.43
C ILE A 265 -12.25 3.38 -0.78
N GLN A 266 -13.05 4.39 -1.09
CA GLN A 266 -13.94 4.38 -2.26
C GLN A 266 -13.16 4.24 -3.57
N GLN A 267 -12.03 4.94 -3.70
CA GLN A 267 -11.15 4.79 -4.86
C GLN A 267 -10.61 3.37 -5.00
N LEU A 268 -10.17 2.73 -3.90
CA LEU A 268 -9.69 1.35 -3.90
C LEU A 268 -10.78 0.35 -4.30
N ILE A 269 -12.01 0.56 -3.83
CA ILE A 269 -13.16 -0.27 -4.23
C ILE A 269 -13.44 -0.11 -5.73
N ASN A 270 -13.48 1.13 -6.23
CA ASN A 270 -13.81 1.42 -7.63
C ASN A 270 -12.70 0.96 -8.60
N GLN A 271 -11.42 1.03 -8.23
CA GLN A 271 -10.32 0.56 -9.07
C GLN A 271 -10.42 -0.94 -9.38
N GLY A 272 -10.89 -1.74 -8.44
CA GLY A 272 -11.11 -3.16 -8.68
C GLY A 272 -12.26 -3.45 -9.66
N GLN A 273 -13.30 -2.64 -9.65
CA GLN A 273 -14.45 -2.79 -10.57
C GLN A 273 -14.08 -2.44 -12.02
N ALA A 274 -13.23 -1.44 -12.22
CA ALA A 274 -12.76 -1.03 -13.56
C ALA A 274 -11.85 -2.08 -14.23
N SER A 275 -11.29 -3.00 -13.46
CA SER A 275 -10.39 -4.07 -13.95
C SER A 275 -11.13 -5.36 -14.35
N GLN A 276 -12.44 -5.45 -14.12
CA GLN A 276 -13.25 -6.58 -14.57
C GLN A 276 -13.65 -6.36 -16.04
N PRO A 277 -13.50 -7.36 -16.93
CA PRO A 277 -14.08 -7.29 -18.26
C PRO A 277 -15.59 -7.14 -18.10
N THR A 278 -16.15 -6.08 -18.63
CA THR A 278 -17.60 -5.92 -18.72
C THR A 278 -18.15 -7.18 -19.39
N GLU A 279 -18.87 -8.00 -18.64
CA GLU A 279 -19.60 -9.14 -19.22
C GLU A 279 -20.53 -8.53 -20.26
N ALA A 280 -20.28 -8.84 -21.53
CA ALA A 280 -21.04 -8.31 -22.63
C ALA A 280 -22.51 -8.61 -22.34
N ALA A 281 -23.34 -7.58 -22.31
CA ALA A 281 -24.79 -7.70 -22.23
C ALA A 281 -25.26 -8.81 -23.17
N PRO A 282 -26.17 -9.70 -22.75
CA PRO A 282 -26.65 -10.75 -23.61
C PRO A 282 -27.17 -10.12 -24.90
N ALA A 283 -26.62 -10.57 -26.03
CA ALA A 283 -27.00 -10.12 -27.35
C ALA A 283 -28.51 -10.15 -27.44
N SER A 284 -29.12 -8.98 -27.61
CA SER A 284 -30.55 -8.84 -27.94
C SER A 284 -30.85 -9.79 -29.09
N THR A 285 -31.75 -10.73 -28.85
CA THR A 285 -32.32 -11.62 -29.85
C THR A 285 -32.72 -10.81 -31.09
N PRO A 286 -32.35 -11.25 -32.29
CA PRO A 286 -32.78 -10.56 -33.48
C PRO A 286 -34.34 -10.61 -33.53
N SER A 287 -34.96 -9.43 -33.64
CA SER A 287 -36.38 -9.31 -33.90
C SER A 287 -36.76 -10.21 -35.06
N GLU A 288 -37.72 -11.07 -34.82
CA GLU A 288 -38.40 -11.89 -35.79
C GLU A 288 -38.89 -11.01 -36.97
N VAL A 289 -38.31 -11.21 -38.15
CA VAL A 289 -38.81 -10.61 -39.39
C VAL A 289 -40.13 -11.27 -39.73
N PRO A 290 -41.27 -10.56 -39.95
CA PRO A 290 -42.52 -11.19 -40.30
C PRO A 290 -42.41 -11.90 -41.65
N ALA A 291 -42.81 -13.16 -41.67
CA ALA A 291 -42.83 -14.01 -42.86
C ALA A 291 -43.73 -13.36 -43.94
N ILE A 292 -43.13 -13.07 -45.10
CA ILE A 292 -43.82 -12.68 -46.32
C ILE A 292 -44.45 -13.97 -46.88
N ASN A 293 -45.78 -13.99 -46.91
CA ASN A 293 -46.59 -15.05 -47.51
C ASN A 293 -46.35 -15.09 -49.03
N PRO A 294 -45.97 -16.20 -49.66
CA PRO A 294 -45.86 -16.23 -51.12
C PRO A 294 -47.24 -16.22 -51.77
N ALA A 295 -47.44 -15.25 -52.66
CA ALA A 295 -48.62 -15.06 -53.48
C ALA A 295 -48.88 -16.29 -54.38
N GLU A 296 -50.16 -16.68 -54.49
CA GLU A 296 -50.73 -17.68 -55.39
C GLU A 296 -50.32 -17.38 -56.85
N PRO A 297 -50.06 -18.40 -57.69
CA PRO A 297 -49.77 -18.21 -59.11
C PRO A 297 -51.06 -17.93 -59.88
N ALA A 298 -51.12 -16.83 -60.63
CA ALA A 298 -52.20 -16.47 -61.55
C ALA A 298 -52.36 -17.44 -62.73
N GLU A 299 -53.55 -17.91 -62.91
CA GLU A 299 -53.93 -18.81 -63.97
C GLU A 299 -53.65 -18.15 -65.36
N THR A 300 -52.99 -18.81 -66.22
CA THR A 300 -52.75 -18.45 -67.64
C THR A 300 -53.98 -18.75 -68.44
N SER A 301 -54.70 -17.72 -68.87
CA SER A 301 -55.76 -17.79 -69.92
C SER A 301 -55.10 -17.95 -71.27
N THR A 302 -55.38 -19.04 -71.94
CA THR A 302 -55.01 -19.30 -73.34
C THR A 302 -55.86 -18.44 -74.28
N PRO A 303 -55.33 -17.79 -75.31
CA PRO A 303 -56.12 -17.16 -76.39
C PRO A 303 -56.51 -18.20 -77.45
N GLY A 304 -57.80 -18.30 -77.69
CA GLY A 304 -58.37 -19.12 -78.78
C GLY A 304 -57.96 -18.66 -80.14
N THR A 305 -57.75 -19.64 -81.00
CA THR A 305 -57.58 -19.51 -82.42
C THR A 305 -58.95 -19.15 -83.09
N VAL A 306 -58.90 -18.16 -83.96
CA VAL A 306 -59.98 -17.93 -84.95
C VAL A 306 -59.29 -17.87 -86.29
N GLU A 307 -59.89 -18.57 -87.27
CA GLU A 307 -59.64 -18.63 -88.72
C GLU A 307 -59.15 -17.33 -89.32
#